data_ed346401deb3c13f65946b1d5a669b99
#
_entry.id   ed346401deb3c13f65946b1d5a669b99
#
_cell.length_a   1.000
_cell.length_b   1.000
_cell.length_c   1.000
_cell.angle_alpha   90.00
_cell.angle_beta   90.00
_cell.angle_gamma   90.00
#
_symmetry.space_group_name_H-M   'P 1'
#
loop_
_entity.id
_entity.type
_entity.pdbx_description
1 polymer ?
#
loop_
_entity_poly.entity_id
_entity_poly.type
_entity_poly.pdbx_seq_one_letter_code
_entity_poly.pdbx_strand_id
1 'polypeptide(L)'
;MYQRIHFISGLPRSGSTLLAALLRQNPRFHANMSGPLAGLFGVLLGEMSARSEFSVFIDDAQRQRILHGLFEQFYADTSAEVVFDTSRAWCARLPALATLFPDAKVIACVREVPWIVDSIERLVCNNAFQPSSIFNYSPGGTVYTRANGIAGPDGMLGYAYDALKEAFHGEHADRLLLVQYETLVSDPRRALQAIYDFLGEPAFAHDVDHVHYDAEAFDAKAGTPGLHAVRPRVEAKPRPSILPPDLFRRFENDAFWRDPQLNPRSVRIV
;
A
#
# COMPACT_ATOMS: atom_id res chain seq x y z
N MET A 1 -18.71 11.97 -11.04
CA MET A 1 -17.48 11.30 -11.57
C MET A 1 -16.29 12.05 -11.01
N TYR A 2 -15.30 11.36 -10.45
CA TYR A 2 -14.07 11.97 -9.93
C TYR A 2 -13.28 12.68 -11.05
N GLN A 3 -12.50 13.70 -10.67
CA GLN A 3 -11.70 14.48 -11.62
C GLN A 3 -10.26 13.92 -11.73
N ARG A 4 -9.73 13.36 -10.62
CA ARG A 4 -8.36 12.84 -10.52
C ARG A 4 -8.33 11.54 -9.74
N ILE A 5 -7.41 10.67 -10.12
CA ILE A 5 -7.11 9.45 -9.38
C ILE A 5 -5.61 9.39 -9.05
N HIS A 6 -5.32 9.00 -7.83
CA HIS A 6 -3.98 8.69 -7.34
C HIS A 6 -3.97 7.33 -6.65
N PHE A 7 -2.82 6.82 -6.33
CA PHE A 7 -2.68 5.47 -5.79
C PHE A 7 -1.90 5.47 -4.48
N ILE A 8 -2.35 4.66 -3.53
CA ILE A 8 -1.60 4.36 -2.31
C ILE A 8 -1.06 2.93 -2.45
N SER A 9 0.25 2.76 -2.25
CA SER A 9 0.94 1.48 -2.39
C SER A 9 2.00 1.30 -1.30
N GLY A 10 3.00 0.49 -1.55
CA GLY A 10 4.15 0.26 -0.67
C GLY A 10 4.06 -1.02 0.14
N LEU A 11 4.68 -1.03 1.30
CA LEU A 11 4.87 -2.24 2.11
C LEU A 11 3.65 -2.53 3.02
N PRO A 12 3.39 -3.80 3.36
CA PRO A 12 2.35 -4.13 4.33
C PRO A 12 2.68 -3.55 5.70
N ARG A 13 1.67 -3.23 6.50
CA ARG A 13 1.85 -2.73 7.88
C ARG A 13 2.67 -1.43 8.00
N SER A 14 2.75 -0.66 6.93
CA SER A 14 3.51 0.59 6.83
C SER A 14 2.63 1.84 6.95
N GLY A 15 1.40 1.72 7.43
CA GLY A 15 0.53 2.85 7.73
C GLY A 15 -0.38 3.30 6.59
N SER A 16 -0.56 2.52 5.51
CA SER A 16 -1.47 2.89 4.41
C SER A 16 -2.92 3.09 4.86
N THR A 17 -3.43 2.27 5.79
CA THR A 17 -4.77 2.46 6.36
C THR A 17 -4.86 3.74 7.20
N LEU A 18 -3.83 4.07 7.99
CA LEU A 18 -3.75 5.33 8.73
C LEU A 18 -3.72 6.52 7.77
N LEU A 19 -2.91 6.44 6.71
CA LEU A 19 -2.85 7.48 5.69
C LEU A 19 -4.21 7.67 5.01
N ALA A 20 -4.88 6.58 4.61
CA ALA A 20 -6.22 6.65 4.03
C ALA A 20 -7.24 7.27 4.99
N ALA A 21 -7.17 6.92 6.29
CA ALA A 21 -8.02 7.49 7.32
C ALA A 21 -7.81 9.01 7.50
N LEU A 22 -6.56 9.48 7.39
CA LEU A 22 -6.25 10.91 7.42
C LEU A 22 -6.73 11.60 6.14
N LEU A 23 -6.39 11.09 4.96
CA LEU A 23 -6.75 11.73 3.69
C LEU A 23 -8.27 11.88 3.53
N ARG A 24 -9.07 10.90 3.95
CA ARG A 24 -10.55 10.97 3.87
C ARG A 24 -11.19 12.02 4.77
N GLN A 25 -10.44 12.64 5.69
CA GLN A 25 -10.95 13.80 6.43
C GLN A 25 -11.15 15.02 5.52
N ASN A 26 -10.42 15.10 4.41
CA ASN A 26 -10.67 16.11 3.38
C ASN A 26 -11.92 15.71 2.58
N PRO A 27 -13.00 16.51 2.62
CA PRO A 27 -14.28 16.17 1.96
C PRO A 27 -14.17 16.03 0.44
N ARG A 28 -13.10 16.57 -0.17
CA ARG A 28 -12.81 16.42 -1.59
C ARG A 28 -12.21 15.06 -1.95
N PHE A 29 -11.76 14.29 -0.95
CA PHE A 29 -10.99 13.07 -1.14
C PHE A 29 -11.79 11.82 -0.79
N HIS A 30 -11.68 10.81 -1.64
CA HIS A 30 -12.08 9.44 -1.35
C HIS A 30 -10.81 8.59 -1.16
N ALA A 31 -10.60 8.06 0.03
CA ALA A 31 -9.47 7.17 0.34
C ALA A 31 -9.92 6.03 1.27
N ASN A 32 -9.52 4.81 0.95
CA ASN A 32 -9.85 3.62 1.72
C ASN A 32 -8.63 2.69 1.85
N MET A 33 -8.74 1.67 2.71
CA MET A 33 -7.81 0.55 2.73
C MET A 33 -7.81 -0.19 1.39
N SER A 34 -6.93 -1.19 1.24
CA SER A 34 -6.80 -1.97 0.01
C SER A 34 -8.14 -2.51 -0.50
N GLY A 35 -8.41 -2.22 -1.77
CA GLY A 35 -9.61 -2.61 -2.49
C GLY A 35 -9.38 -3.74 -3.51
N PRO A 36 -10.43 -4.17 -4.22
CA PRO A 36 -10.38 -5.27 -5.17
C PRO A 36 -9.80 -4.89 -6.53
N LEU A 37 -9.64 -3.59 -6.85
CA LEU A 37 -9.33 -3.13 -8.22
C LEU A 37 -8.03 -3.69 -8.76
N ALA A 38 -6.99 -3.78 -7.95
CA ALA A 38 -5.71 -4.33 -8.41
C ALA A 38 -5.82 -5.82 -8.80
N GLY A 39 -6.63 -6.58 -8.10
CA GLY A 39 -6.95 -7.96 -8.45
C GLY A 39 -7.73 -8.06 -9.75
N LEU A 40 -8.82 -7.29 -9.87
CA LEU A 40 -9.64 -7.22 -11.08
C LEU A 40 -8.82 -6.76 -12.29
N PHE A 41 -7.99 -5.73 -12.11
CA PHE A 41 -7.06 -5.25 -13.14
C PHE A 41 -6.13 -6.38 -13.63
N GLY A 42 -5.56 -7.14 -12.70
CA GLY A 42 -4.66 -8.25 -13.04
C GLY A 42 -5.36 -9.37 -13.81
N VAL A 43 -6.58 -9.72 -13.41
CA VAL A 43 -7.41 -10.74 -14.12
C VAL A 43 -7.76 -10.26 -15.52
N LEU A 44 -8.30 -9.04 -15.67
CA LEU A 44 -8.64 -8.49 -16.97
C LEU A 44 -7.43 -8.39 -17.89
N LEU A 45 -6.30 -7.89 -17.38
CA LEU A 45 -5.07 -7.82 -18.16
C LEU A 45 -4.60 -9.20 -18.61
N GLY A 46 -4.73 -10.20 -17.75
CA GLY A 46 -4.42 -11.61 -18.08
C GLY A 46 -5.28 -12.15 -19.21
N GLU A 47 -6.60 -11.97 -19.14
CA GLU A 47 -7.55 -12.40 -20.17
C GLU A 47 -7.37 -11.66 -21.50
N MET A 48 -6.94 -10.42 -21.45
CA MET A 48 -6.63 -9.60 -22.64
C MET A 48 -5.20 -9.77 -23.15
N SER A 49 -4.46 -10.76 -22.66
CA SER A 49 -3.08 -11.07 -23.05
C SER A 49 -2.99 -12.42 -23.77
N ALA A 50 -1.79 -12.78 -24.25
CA ALA A 50 -1.54 -14.08 -24.92
C ALA A 50 -1.82 -15.34 -24.06
N ARG A 51 -2.27 -15.18 -22.83
CA ARG A 51 -2.79 -16.28 -21.98
C ARG A 51 -4.19 -16.75 -22.41
N SER A 52 -4.92 -15.91 -23.14
CA SER A 52 -6.26 -16.19 -23.66
C SER A 52 -6.24 -16.15 -25.19
N GLU A 53 -6.80 -17.15 -25.86
CA GLU A 53 -6.94 -17.20 -27.32
C GLU A 53 -7.79 -16.04 -27.86
N PHE A 54 -8.71 -15.53 -27.05
CA PHE A 54 -9.57 -14.38 -27.41
C PHE A 54 -8.85 -13.04 -27.42
N SER A 55 -7.62 -12.97 -26.91
CA SER A 55 -6.83 -11.75 -26.90
C SER A 55 -6.57 -11.18 -28.30
N VAL A 56 -6.65 -12.02 -29.34
CA VAL A 56 -6.52 -11.59 -30.75
C VAL A 56 -7.60 -10.62 -31.22
N PHE A 57 -8.74 -10.56 -30.51
CA PHE A 57 -9.83 -9.64 -30.80
C PHE A 57 -9.70 -8.29 -30.07
N ILE A 58 -8.66 -8.11 -29.24
CA ILE A 58 -8.49 -6.94 -28.37
C ILE A 58 -7.19 -6.23 -28.73
N ASP A 59 -7.31 -5.05 -29.36
CA ASP A 59 -6.16 -4.20 -29.61
C ASP A 59 -5.71 -3.42 -28.35
N ASP A 60 -4.55 -2.75 -28.44
CA ASP A 60 -3.99 -2.04 -27.30
C ASP A 60 -4.88 -0.87 -26.84
N ALA A 61 -5.54 -0.18 -27.76
CA ALA A 61 -6.44 0.91 -27.43
C ALA A 61 -7.71 0.40 -26.72
N GLN A 62 -8.25 -0.74 -27.16
CA GLN A 62 -9.39 -1.39 -26.48
C GLN A 62 -8.99 -1.85 -25.08
N ARG A 63 -7.80 -2.46 -24.92
CA ARG A 63 -7.27 -2.90 -23.64
C ARG A 63 -7.16 -1.74 -22.65
N GLN A 64 -6.61 -0.61 -23.08
CA GLN A 64 -6.51 0.60 -22.26
C GLN A 64 -7.87 1.14 -21.87
N ARG A 65 -8.84 1.23 -22.81
CA ARG A 65 -10.20 1.71 -22.50
C ARG A 65 -10.93 0.79 -21.50
N ILE A 66 -10.78 -0.54 -21.63
CA ILE A 66 -11.40 -1.50 -20.72
C ILE A 66 -10.81 -1.34 -19.31
N LEU A 67 -9.48 -1.25 -19.20
CA LEU A 67 -8.81 -1.07 -17.93
C LEU A 67 -9.13 0.30 -17.30
N HIS A 68 -9.16 1.37 -18.08
CA HIS A 68 -9.56 2.69 -17.60
C HIS A 68 -11.03 2.68 -17.13
N GLY A 69 -11.93 2.10 -17.92
CA GLY A 69 -13.35 1.96 -17.60
C GLY A 69 -13.61 1.16 -16.32
N LEU A 70 -12.74 0.21 -15.96
CA LEU A 70 -12.84 -0.50 -14.68
C LEU A 70 -12.81 0.47 -13.49
N PHE A 71 -11.90 1.45 -13.50
CA PHE A 71 -11.82 2.45 -12.44
C PHE A 71 -12.99 3.42 -12.48
N GLU A 72 -13.38 3.89 -13.67
CA GLU A 72 -14.51 4.79 -13.83
C GLU A 72 -15.79 4.20 -13.28
N GLN A 73 -16.08 2.94 -13.63
CA GLN A 73 -17.29 2.27 -13.17
C GLN A 73 -17.23 1.90 -11.69
N PHE A 74 -16.08 1.51 -11.18
CA PHE A 74 -15.94 1.21 -9.75
C PHE A 74 -16.16 2.42 -8.85
N TYR A 75 -15.73 3.59 -9.31
CA TYR A 75 -15.87 4.85 -8.56
C TYR A 75 -17.00 5.75 -9.09
N ALA A 76 -17.93 5.22 -9.90
CA ALA A 76 -19.00 6.01 -10.54
C ALA A 76 -19.88 6.75 -9.52
N ASP A 77 -20.14 6.13 -8.38
CA ASP A 77 -21.04 6.69 -7.34
C ASP A 77 -20.32 7.62 -6.35
N THR A 78 -19.00 7.83 -6.49
CA THR A 78 -18.29 8.75 -5.60
C THR A 78 -18.56 10.21 -5.98
N SER A 79 -18.85 11.03 -4.97
CA SER A 79 -18.94 12.49 -5.11
C SER A 79 -17.59 13.20 -4.93
N ALA A 80 -16.53 12.48 -4.58
CA ALA A 80 -15.21 13.04 -4.36
C ALA A 80 -14.57 13.54 -5.67
N GLU A 81 -13.82 14.63 -5.58
CA GLU A 81 -13.04 15.15 -6.70
C GLU A 81 -11.78 14.33 -6.97
N VAL A 82 -11.16 13.83 -5.93
CA VAL A 82 -9.91 13.06 -5.97
C VAL A 82 -10.10 11.69 -5.30
N VAL A 83 -9.75 10.64 -6.02
CA VAL A 83 -9.82 9.26 -5.53
C VAL A 83 -8.41 8.73 -5.28
N PHE A 84 -8.22 8.03 -4.18
CA PHE A 84 -7.03 7.25 -3.86
C PHE A 84 -7.38 5.78 -3.83
N ASP A 85 -6.94 5.01 -4.82
CA ASP A 85 -7.06 3.55 -4.77
C ASP A 85 -5.85 2.92 -4.09
N THR A 86 -6.10 2.05 -3.15
CA THR A 86 -5.04 1.44 -2.32
C THR A 86 -4.80 -0.02 -2.69
N SER A 87 -3.58 -0.33 -3.10
CA SER A 87 -3.10 -1.71 -3.23
C SER A 87 -1.57 -1.77 -3.28
N ARG A 88 -0.99 -2.80 -2.68
CA ARG A 88 0.46 -3.07 -2.77
C ARG A 88 0.93 -3.34 -4.20
N ALA A 89 0.04 -3.81 -5.07
CA ALA A 89 0.36 -4.14 -6.45
C ALA A 89 0.57 -2.91 -7.35
N TRP A 90 0.20 -1.71 -6.91
CA TRP A 90 0.29 -0.53 -7.76
C TRP A 90 1.72 -0.11 -8.09
N CYS A 91 2.70 -0.37 -7.21
CA CYS A 91 4.10 -0.16 -7.54
C CYS A 91 4.54 -1.03 -8.73
N ALA A 92 4.17 -2.33 -8.76
CA ALA A 92 4.47 -3.21 -9.90
C ALA A 92 3.69 -2.86 -11.19
N ARG A 93 2.70 -1.97 -11.11
CA ARG A 93 1.87 -1.54 -12.25
C ARG A 93 2.12 -0.08 -12.64
N LEU A 94 3.13 0.56 -12.07
CA LEU A 94 3.41 1.97 -12.30
C LEU A 94 3.51 2.36 -13.78
N PRO A 95 4.16 1.59 -14.69
CA PRO A 95 4.15 1.91 -16.12
C PRO A 95 2.75 1.90 -16.75
N ALA A 96 1.91 0.93 -16.40
CA ALA A 96 0.54 0.85 -16.90
C ALA A 96 -0.32 2.00 -16.35
N LEU A 97 -0.16 2.34 -15.05
CA LEU A 97 -0.86 3.48 -14.45
C LEU A 97 -0.42 4.81 -15.07
N ALA A 98 0.86 4.97 -15.41
CA ALA A 98 1.38 6.17 -16.08
C ALA A 98 0.76 6.36 -17.46
N THR A 99 0.44 5.26 -18.18
CA THR A 99 -0.23 5.29 -19.47
C THR A 99 -1.72 5.58 -19.33
N LEU A 100 -2.41 4.89 -18.41
CA LEU A 100 -3.85 5.02 -18.23
C LEU A 100 -4.26 6.35 -17.59
N PHE A 101 -3.43 6.85 -16.67
CA PHE A 101 -3.68 8.04 -15.86
C PHE A 101 -2.44 8.93 -15.86
N PRO A 102 -2.24 9.76 -16.92
CA PRO A 102 -1.01 10.55 -17.09
C PRO A 102 -0.67 11.48 -15.92
N ASP A 103 -1.66 11.94 -15.16
CA ASP A 103 -1.48 12.84 -14.02
C ASP A 103 -1.44 12.11 -12.67
N ALA A 104 -1.61 10.78 -12.68
CA ALA A 104 -1.64 10.02 -11.46
C ALA A 104 -0.27 9.98 -10.76
N LYS A 105 -0.30 10.01 -9.44
CA LYS A 105 0.82 9.85 -8.54
C LYS A 105 0.63 8.60 -7.67
N VAL A 106 1.74 8.02 -7.21
CA VAL A 106 1.74 6.88 -6.29
C VAL A 106 2.38 7.29 -4.99
N ILE A 107 1.67 7.13 -3.88
CA ILE A 107 2.18 7.33 -2.53
C ILE A 107 2.49 5.95 -1.97
N ALA A 108 3.76 5.63 -1.80
CA ALA A 108 4.19 4.34 -1.25
C ALA A 108 4.52 4.47 0.24
N CYS A 109 3.71 3.84 1.09
CA CYS A 109 4.00 3.77 2.51
C CYS A 109 5.11 2.75 2.76
N VAL A 110 6.16 3.16 3.46
CA VAL A 110 7.31 2.32 3.80
C VAL A 110 7.57 2.33 5.31
N ARG A 111 8.19 1.25 5.78
CA ARG A 111 8.54 1.07 7.18
C ARG A 111 9.74 0.16 7.28
N GLU A 112 10.55 0.27 8.32
CA GLU A 112 11.63 -0.70 8.58
C GLU A 112 11.09 -2.13 8.61
N VAL A 113 11.71 -3.00 7.82
CA VAL A 113 11.24 -4.37 7.57
C VAL A 113 11.08 -5.21 8.85
N PRO A 114 12.01 -5.17 9.84
CA PRO A 114 11.82 -5.94 11.08
C PRO A 114 10.55 -5.53 11.84
N TRP A 115 10.16 -4.25 11.79
CA TRP A 115 8.93 -3.79 12.44
C TRP A 115 7.66 -4.17 11.67
N ILE A 116 7.76 -4.42 10.37
CA ILE A 116 6.67 -5.01 9.58
C ILE A 116 6.45 -6.46 10.03
N VAL A 117 7.53 -7.25 10.07
CA VAL A 117 7.47 -8.66 10.50
C VAL A 117 6.98 -8.76 11.95
N ASP A 118 7.50 -7.92 12.87
CA ASP A 118 7.00 -7.82 14.25
C ASP A 118 5.50 -7.50 14.32
N SER A 119 5.03 -6.58 13.50
CA SER A 119 3.60 -6.21 13.46
C SER A 119 2.72 -7.36 12.99
N ILE A 120 3.18 -8.14 12.01
CA ILE A 120 2.46 -9.30 11.50
C ILE A 120 2.46 -10.42 12.54
N GLU A 121 3.60 -10.70 13.17
CA GLU A 121 3.69 -11.73 14.20
C GLU A 121 2.78 -11.41 15.41
N ARG A 122 2.66 -10.15 15.80
CA ARG A 122 1.70 -9.74 16.84
C ARG A 122 0.26 -10.02 16.43
N LEU A 123 -0.11 -9.79 15.17
CA LEU A 123 -1.43 -10.15 14.70
C LEU A 123 -1.68 -11.65 14.74
N VAL A 124 -0.68 -12.45 14.36
CA VAL A 124 -0.75 -13.91 14.45
C VAL A 124 -0.93 -14.33 15.92
N CYS A 125 -0.13 -13.81 16.84
CA CYS A 125 -0.23 -14.13 18.27
C CYS A 125 -1.60 -13.72 18.87
N ASN A 126 -2.11 -12.55 18.49
CA ASN A 126 -3.42 -12.05 18.95
C ASN A 126 -4.60 -12.86 18.38
N ASN A 127 -4.40 -13.52 17.25
CA ASN A 127 -5.40 -14.34 16.56
C ASN A 127 -5.00 -15.83 16.53
N ALA A 128 -4.33 -16.32 17.59
CA ALA A 128 -3.74 -17.66 17.63
C ALA A 128 -4.74 -18.81 17.40
N PHE A 129 -6.01 -18.60 17.69
CA PHE A 129 -7.09 -19.57 17.45
C PHE A 129 -7.83 -19.37 16.11
N GLN A 130 -7.46 -18.37 15.34
CA GLN A 130 -8.04 -18.03 14.04
C GLN A 130 -6.93 -17.89 12.99
N PRO A 131 -6.30 -19.02 12.56
CA PRO A 131 -5.24 -18.94 11.58
C PRO A 131 -5.76 -18.36 10.26
N SER A 132 -5.06 -17.37 9.72
CA SER A 132 -5.40 -16.68 8.48
C SER A 132 -4.36 -16.97 7.41
N SER A 133 -4.82 -17.24 6.18
CA SER A 133 -3.96 -17.40 5.00
C SER A 133 -3.34 -16.08 4.50
N ILE A 134 -3.83 -14.93 4.97
CA ILE A 134 -3.35 -13.60 4.54
C ILE A 134 -1.83 -13.43 4.75
N PHE A 135 -1.28 -14.07 5.80
CA PHE A 135 0.13 -13.95 6.15
C PHE A 135 0.93 -15.21 5.83
N ASN A 136 0.46 -16.05 4.91
CA ASN A 136 1.04 -17.38 4.66
C ASN A 136 1.15 -18.20 5.96
N TYR A 137 0.15 -18.04 6.84
CA TYR A 137 0.11 -18.73 8.12
C TYR A 137 -0.18 -20.22 7.91
N SER A 138 0.73 -21.07 8.39
CA SER A 138 0.51 -22.52 8.44
C SER A 138 0.31 -22.93 9.90
N PRO A 139 -0.79 -23.60 10.25
CA PRO A 139 -0.96 -24.15 11.59
C PRO A 139 0.24 -25.03 11.97
N GLY A 140 0.80 -24.81 13.18
CA GLY A 140 2.00 -25.50 13.63
C GLY A 140 3.32 -24.91 13.14
N GLY A 141 3.30 -23.85 12.30
CA GLY A 141 4.50 -23.15 11.89
C GLY A 141 5.12 -22.33 13.04
N THR A 142 6.42 -22.11 12.95
CA THR A 142 7.17 -21.24 13.87
C THR A 142 7.21 -19.81 13.37
N VAL A 143 7.61 -18.84 14.21
CA VAL A 143 7.88 -17.47 13.77
C VAL A 143 8.87 -17.40 12.61
N TYR A 144 9.85 -18.31 12.56
CA TYR A 144 10.84 -18.39 11.47
C TYR A 144 10.21 -18.81 10.14
N THR A 145 9.36 -19.85 10.14
CA THR A 145 8.68 -20.30 8.90
C THR A 145 7.70 -19.27 8.41
N ARG A 146 6.98 -18.57 9.29
CA ARG A 146 6.08 -17.48 8.93
C ARG A 146 6.85 -16.30 8.33
N ALA A 147 7.93 -15.87 9.00
CA ALA A 147 8.77 -14.78 8.48
C ALA A 147 9.38 -15.11 7.10
N ASN A 148 9.84 -16.35 6.90
CA ASN A 148 10.34 -16.82 5.60
C ASN A 148 9.25 -16.80 4.52
N GLY A 149 8.04 -17.28 4.83
CA GLY A 149 6.92 -17.27 3.89
C GLY A 149 6.50 -15.85 3.51
N ILE A 150 6.42 -14.94 4.48
CA ILE A 150 6.04 -13.55 4.26
C ILE A 150 7.09 -12.79 3.43
N ALA A 151 8.37 -13.00 3.72
CA ALA A 151 9.48 -12.31 3.07
C ALA A 151 9.95 -12.98 1.76
N GLY A 152 9.45 -14.18 1.44
CA GLY A 152 9.74 -14.84 0.16
C GLY A 152 9.18 -14.04 -1.04
N PRO A 153 9.64 -14.33 -2.27
CA PRO A 153 9.24 -13.59 -3.48
C PRO A 153 7.73 -13.54 -3.70
N ASP A 154 7.02 -14.63 -3.40
CA ASP A 154 5.56 -14.72 -3.50
C ASP A 154 4.84 -14.33 -2.21
N GLY A 155 5.59 -13.98 -1.17
CA GLY A 155 5.07 -13.56 0.11
C GLY A 155 4.54 -12.13 0.08
N MET A 156 3.64 -11.83 1.02
CA MET A 156 3.01 -10.50 1.11
C MET A 156 4.03 -9.36 1.20
N LEU A 157 5.12 -9.54 1.94
CA LEU A 157 6.17 -8.54 2.10
C LEU A 157 7.17 -8.60 0.95
N GLY A 158 7.66 -9.79 0.58
CA GLY A 158 8.66 -9.94 -0.48
C GLY A 158 8.18 -9.38 -1.82
N TYR A 159 6.99 -9.78 -2.26
CA TYR A 159 6.39 -9.23 -3.48
C TYR A 159 6.26 -7.70 -3.43
N ALA A 160 5.75 -7.15 -2.32
CA ALA A 160 5.56 -5.70 -2.18
C ALA A 160 6.91 -4.95 -2.15
N TYR A 161 7.93 -5.56 -1.56
CA TYR A 161 9.29 -5.00 -1.49
C TYR A 161 9.95 -4.95 -2.88
N ASP A 162 9.86 -6.03 -3.65
CA ASP A 162 10.41 -6.09 -5.00
C ASP A 162 9.66 -5.14 -5.95
N ALA A 163 8.32 -5.10 -5.87
CA ALA A 163 7.50 -4.14 -6.61
C ALA A 163 7.86 -2.67 -6.29
N LEU A 164 8.13 -2.38 -5.02
CA LEU A 164 8.56 -1.04 -4.61
C LEU A 164 9.95 -0.70 -5.17
N LYS A 165 10.90 -1.65 -5.14
CA LYS A 165 12.25 -1.45 -5.72
C LYS A 165 12.18 -1.23 -7.23
N GLU A 166 11.36 -2.00 -7.93
CA GLU A 166 11.13 -1.83 -9.36
C GLU A 166 10.60 -0.42 -9.67
N ALA A 167 9.57 0.05 -8.94
CA ALA A 167 9.04 1.40 -9.11
C ALA A 167 10.05 2.50 -8.77
N PHE A 168 10.83 2.30 -7.70
CA PHE A 168 11.83 3.26 -7.21
C PHE A 168 12.98 3.51 -8.18
N HIS A 169 13.43 2.45 -8.88
CA HIS A 169 14.50 2.54 -9.87
C HIS A 169 13.98 2.69 -11.31
N GLY A 170 12.67 2.55 -11.51
CA GLY A 170 12.01 2.55 -12.81
C GLY A 170 11.98 3.91 -13.50
N GLU A 171 11.52 3.91 -14.74
CA GLU A 171 11.42 5.11 -15.58
C GLU A 171 10.44 6.16 -15.01
N HIS A 172 9.36 5.70 -14.35
CA HIS A 172 8.31 6.56 -13.79
C HIS A 172 8.51 6.88 -12.30
N ALA A 173 9.74 6.81 -11.79
CA ALA A 173 10.07 7.07 -10.40
C ALA A 173 9.73 8.51 -9.93
N ASP A 174 9.63 9.46 -10.86
CA ASP A 174 9.17 10.84 -10.62
C ASP A 174 7.70 10.91 -10.15
N ARG A 175 6.91 9.87 -10.43
CA ARG A 175 5.51 9.72 -9.98
C ARG A 175 5.38 9.07 -8.61
N LEU A 176 6.48 8.75 -7.95
CA LEU A 176 6.52 8.05 -6.68
C LEU A 176 6.94 8.98 -5.54
N LEU A 177 6.16 8.96 -4.44
CA LEU A 177 6.53 9.54 -3.15
C LEU A 177 6.59 8.41 -2.12
N LEU A 178 7.71 8.28 -1.42
CA LEU A 178 7.79 7.38 -0.27
C LEU A 178 7.45 8.14 1.01
N VAL A 179 6.48 7.59 1.76
CA VAL A 179 6.09 8.08 3.08
C VAL A 179 6.53 7.06 4.13
N GLN A 180 7.49 7.45 4.96
CA GLN A 180 7.97 6.60 6.04
C GLN A 180 6.94 6.58 7.18
N TYR A 181 6.60 5.38 7.65
CA TYR A 181 5.71 5.20 8.80
C TYR A 181 6.18 5.99 10.03
N GLU A 182 7.48 6.00 10.24
CA GLU A 182 8.12 6.71 11.35
C GLU A 182 7.83 8.21 11.29
N THR A 183 7.93 8.84 10.11
CA THR A 183 7.57 10.26 9.92
C THR A 183 6.06 10.47 10.05
N LEU A 184 5.26 9.56 9.45
CA LEU A 184 3.80 9.68 9.50
C LEU A 184 3.26 9.68 10.94
N VAL A 185 3.90 8.95 11.88
CA VAL A 185 3.44 8.88 13.27
C VAL A 185 4.14 9.86 14.21
N SER A 186 5.35 10.35 13.91
CA SER A 186 6.08 11.30 14.74
C SER A 186 5.83 12.76 14.34
N ASP A 187 5.64 13.01 13.04
CA ASP A 187 5.35 14.32 12.48
C ASP A 187 4.33 14.20 11.33
N PRO A 188 3.07 13.87 11.65
CA PRO A 188 2.03 13.67 10.65
C PRO A 188 1.75 14.91 9.79
N ARG A 189 1.96 16.11 10.34
CA ARG A 189 1.75 17.36 9.60
C ARG A 189 2.78 17.52 8.49
N ARG A 190 4.04 17.23 8.77
CA ARG A 190 5.11 17.23 7.76
C ARG A 190 4.84 16.19 6.67
N ALA A 191 4.44 14.97 7.04
CA ALA A 191 4.12 13.92 6.09
C ALA A 191 2.95 14.31 5.17
N LEU A 192 1.87 14.84 5.74
CA LEU A 192 0.69 15.30 4.99
C LEU A 192 1.03 16.48 4.09
N GLN A 193 1.78 17.49 4.57
CA GLN A 193 2.20 18.61 3.73
C GLN A 193 2.99 18.15 2.51
N ALA A 194 3.97 17.24 2.70
CA ALA A 194 4.76 16.69 1.60
C ALA A 194 3.89 15.93 0.58
N ILE A 195 2.83 15.24 1.04
CA ILE A 195 1.85 14.56 0.17
C ILE A 195 1.08 15.60 -0.64
N TYR A 196 0.52 16.63 -0.03
CA TYR A 196 -0.22 17.68 -0.73
C TYR A 196 0.64 18.41 -1.75
N ASP A 197 1.87 18.77 -1.39
CA ASP A 197 2.83 19.39 -2.30
C ASP A 197 3.18 18.48 -3.49
N PHE A 198 3.30 17.17 -3.23
CA PHE A 198 3.58 16.19 -4.29
C PHE A 198 2.39 16.01 -5.24
N LEU A 199 1.18 15.99 -4.71
CA LEU A 199 -0.05 15.85 -5.50
C LEU A 199 -0.42 17.14 -6.24
N GLY A 200 0.07 18.29 -5.80
CA GLY A 200 -0.35 19.60 -6.28
C GLY A 200 -1.76 19.98 -5.80
N GLU A 201 -2.16 19.47 -4.63
CA GLU A 201 -3.46 19.75 -4.03
C GLU A 201 -3.38 20.87 -2.99
N PRO A 202 -4.44 21.68 -2.85
CA PRO A 202 -4.52 22.66 -1.76
C PRO A 202 -4.44 21.97 -0.39
N ALA A 203 -3.60 22.52 0.50
CA ALA A 203 -3.44 22.00 1.85
C ALA A 203 -4.77 21.95 2.63
N PHE A 204 -4.95 20.94 3.45
CA PHE A 204 -6.10 20.75 4.32
C PHE A 204 -5.66 20.53 5.77
N ALA A 205 -6.38 21.10 6.72
CA ALA A 205 -6.09 20.94 8.13
C ALA A 205 -6.67 19.61 8.66
N HIS A 206 -5.81 18.62 8.81
CA HIS A 206 -6.19 17.31 9.32
C HIS A 206 -6.20 17.27 10.85
N ASP A 207 -7.19 16.59 11.44
CA ASP A 207 -7.24 16.27 12.85
C ASP A 207 -6.47 14.96 13.10
N VAL A 208 -5.28 15.09 13.66
CA VAL A 208 -4.40 13.97 13.96
C VAL A 208 -4.66 13.36 15.35
N ASP A 209 -5.48 14.01 16.16
CA ASP A 209 -5.85 13.58 17.50
C ASP A 209 -7.16 12.79 17.54
N HIS A 210 -7.99 12.88 16.48
CA HIS A 210 -9.28 12.17 16.37
C HIS A 210 -9.40 11.47 15.01
N VAL A 211 -8.56 10.48 14.80
CA VAL A 211 -8.59 9.66 13.58
C VAL A 211 -9.55 8.50 13.76
N HIS A 212 -10.48 8.35 12.83
CA HIS A 212 -11.43 7.25 12.84
C HIS A 212 -11.36 6.44 11.54
N TYR A 213 -11.32 5.12 11.68
CA TYR A 213 -11.40 4.18 10.55
C TYR A 213 -12.03 2.87 11.03
N ASP A 214 -13.09 2.44 10.36
CA ASP A 214 -13.77 1.19 10.64
C ASP A 214 -13.49 0.17 9.53
N ALA A 215 -12.96 -0.97 9.91
CA ALA A 215 -12.71 -2.13 9.06
C ALA A 215 -13.03 -3.45 9.78
N GLU A 216 -13.75 -3.41 10.91
CA GLU A 216 -13.97 -4.59 11.77
C GLU A 216 -14.64 -5.73 11.02
N ALA A 217 -15.68 -5.44 10.23
CA ALA A 217 -16.40 -6.45 9.46
C ALA A 217 -15.51 -7.11 8.39
N PHE A 218 -14.64 -6.33 7.75
CA PHE A 218 -13.69 -6.86 6.77
C PHE A 218 -12.62 -7.72 7.47
N ASP A 219 -12.02 -7.24 8.54
CA ASP A 219 -10.98 -7.93 9.29
C ASP A 219 -11.48 -9.26 9.87
N ALA A 220 -12.73 -9.27 10.38
CA ALA A 220 -13.38 -10.49 10.87
C ALA A 220 -13.57 -11.51 9.73
N LYS A 221 -14.07 -11.06 8.56
CA LYS A 221 -14.25 -11.93 7.38
C LYS A 221 -12.92 -12.44 6.82
N ALA A 222 -11.87 -11.64 6.90
CA ALA A 222 -10.52 -12.03 6.52
C ALA A 222 -9.84 -12.99 7.52
N GLY A 223 -10.49 -13.30 8.65
CA GLY A 223 -9.94 -14.14 9.72
C GLY A 223 -8.77 -13.49 10.47
N THR A 224 -8.67 -12.16 10.44
CA THR A 224 -7.57 -11.43 11.06
C THR A 224 -8.08 -10.15 11.73
N PRO A 225 -8.88 -10.27 12.82
CA PRO A 225 -9.32 -9.11 13.58
C PRO A 225 -8.16 -8.18 13.97
N GLY A 226 -8.36 -6.87 13.75
CA GLY A 226 -7.37 -5.83 14.04
C GLY A 226 -6.31 -5.61 12.95
N LEU A 227 -6.43 -6.24 11.77
CA LEU A 227 -5.52 -6.03 10.65
C LEU A 227 -5.46 -4.56 10.20
N HIS A 228 -6.62 -3.90 10.11
CA HIS A 228 -6.75 -2.51 9.68
C HIS A 228 -7.10 -1.55 10.83
N ALA A 229 -6.93 -1.99 12.08
CA ALA A 229 -7.19 -1.12 13.23
C ALA A 229 -6.29 0.13 13.21
N VAL A 230 -6.93 1.30 13.29
CA VAL A 230 -6.28 2.61 13.40
C VAL A 230 -6.52 3.16 14.80
N ARG A 231 -5.46 3.72 15.42
CA ARG A 231 -5.60 4.37 16.72
C ARG A 231 -6.26 5.74 16.55
N PRO A 232 -7.08 6.18 17.52
CA PRO A 232 -7.73 7.47 17.47
C PRO A 232 -6.75 8.66 17.37
N ARG A 233 -5.56 8.53 17.98
CA ARG A 233 -4.51 9.53 17.94
C ARG A 233 -3.29 9.04 17.17
N VAL A 234 -2.76 9.89 16.30
CA VAL A 234 -1.50 9.63 15.61
C VAL A 234 -0.34 9.93 16.55
N GLU A 235 0.38 8.88 16.92
CA GLU A 235 1.52 9.01 17.84
C GLU A 235 2.53 7.89 17.63
N ALA A 236 3.80 8.21 17.77
CA ALA A 236 4.87 7.23 17.84
C ALA A 236 4.86 6.54 19.22
N LYS A 237 4.67 5.22 19.24
CA LYS A 237 4.75 4.42 20.48
C LYS A 237 5.94 3.48 20.42
N PRO A 238 7.05 3.80 21.10
CA PRO A 238 8.15 2.85 21.26
C PRO A 238 7.64 1.58 21.95
N ARG A 239 8.08 0.46 21.45
CA ARG A 239 7.74 -0.85 22.03
C ARG A 239 8.88 -1.85 21.81
N PRO A 240 9.09 -2.83 22.70
CA PRO A 240 10.02 -3.92 22.43
C PRO A 240 9.51 -4.79 21.29
N SER A 241 10.42 -5.34 20.48
CA SER A 241 10.07 -6.35 19.49
C SER A 241 9.73 -7.69 20.19
N ILE A 242 8.81 -8.45 19.59
CA ILE A 242 8.51 -9.83 19.99
C ILE A 242 9.25 -10.85 19.13
N LEU A 243 9.97 -10.38 18.10
CA LEU A 243 10.78 -11.28 17.27
C LEU A 243 12.02 -11.77 18.04
N PRO A 244 12.46 -13.00 17.79
CA PRO A 244 13.79 -13.44 18.18
C PRO A 244 14.87 -12.47 17.68
N PRO A 245 15.92 -12.15 18.49
CA PRO A 245 16.90 -11.13 18.12
C PRO A 245 17.67 -11.40 16.82
N ASP A 246 17.90 -12.66 16.49
CA ASP A 246 18.53 -13.07 15.23
C ASP A 246 17.62 -12.80 14.02
N LEU A 247 16.32 -13.09 14.17
CA LEU A 247 15.34 -12.83 13.12
C LEU A 247 15.14 -11.31 12.92
N PHE A 248 15.12 -10.52 14.00
CA PHE A 248 15.05 -9.07 13.90
C PHE A 248 16.25 -8.51 13.13
N ARG A 249 17.47 -8.92 13.51
CA ARG A 249 18.71 -8.47 12.86
C ARG A 249 18.82 -8.87 11.39
N ARG A 250 18.21 -9.98 11.00
CA ARG A 250 18.18 -10.42 9.59
C ARG A 250 17.61 -9.36 8.64
N PHE A 251 16.66 -8.56 9.11
CA PHE A 251 15.93 -7.56 8.29
C PHE A 251 16.34 -6.10 8.57
N GLU A 252 17.31 -5.84 9.45
CA GLU A 252 17.66 -4.47 9.88
C GLU A 252 18.16 -3.56 8.75
N ASN A 253 18.76 -4.13 7.71
CA ASN A 253 19.40 -3.36 6.64
C ASN A 253 18.59 -3.36 5.33
N ASP A 254 17.34 -3.77 5.35
CA ASP A 254 16.52 -3.89 4.14
C ASP A 254 15.83 -2.58 3.73
N ALA A 255 16.06 -1.46 4.43
CA ALA A 255 15.48 -0.16 4.11
C ALA A 255 16.30 0.59 3.05
N PHE A 256 16.34 0.07 1.81
CA PHE A 256 17.14 0.62 0.69
C PHE A 256 16.86 2.11 0.41
N TRP A 257 15.65 2.57 0.67
CA TRP A 257 15.25 3.97 0.48
C TRP A 257 15.92 4.96 1.44
N ARG A 258 16.61 4.47 2.48
CA ARG A 258 17.39 5.30 3.43
C ARG A 258 18.79 5.58 2.96
N ASP A 259 19.29 4.84 1.98
CA ASP A 259 20.61 5.05 1.40
C ASP A 259 20.52 6.04 0.22
N PRO A 260 21.06 7.27 0.36
CA PRO A 260 21.03 8.24 -0.74
C PRO A 260 21.74 7.75 -2.00
N GLN A 261 22.73 6.85 -1.88
CA GLN A 261 23.46 6.30 -3.01
C GLN A 261 22.59 5.35 -3.86
N LEU A 262 21.53 4.79 -3.25
CA LEU A 262 20.57 3.92 -3.94
C LEU A 262 19.39 4.69 -4.53
N ASN A 263 19.38 6.03 -4.49
CA ASN A 263 18.33 6.88 -5.04
C ASN A 263 18.78 7.71 -6.26
N PRO A 264 19.23 7.08 -7.35
CA PRO A 264 19.71 7.80 -8.55
C PRO A 264 18.59 8.54 -9.28
N ARG A 265 17.32 8.19 -9.05
CA ARG A 265 16.15 8.83 -9.64
C ARG A 265 15.60 9.99 -8.82
N SER A 266 16.24 10.32 -7.70
CA SER A 266 15.81 11.42 -6.80
C SER A 266 14.36 11.30 -6.35
N VAL A 267 13.89 10.06 -6.10
CA VAL A 267 12.56 9.80 -5.54
C VAL A 267 12.42 10.56 -4.23
N ARG A 268 11.32 11.29 -4.08
CA ARG A 268 11.04 12.05 -2.86
C ARG A 268 10.69 11.11 -1.71
N ILE A 269 11.31 11.32 -0.55
CA ILE A 269 11.11 10.51 0.67
C ILE A 269 10.83 11.46 1.84
N VAL A 270 9.77 11.19 2.60
CA VAL A 270 9.36 11.96 3.77
C VAL A 270 9.15 11.07 5.00
#